data_d8c44c11be1261b1996e314c95a597ca
#
_entry.id   d8c44c11be1261b1996e314c95a597ca
#
_cell.length_a   1.000
_cell.length_b   1.000
_cell.length_c   1.000
_cell.angle_alpha   90.00
_cell.angle_beta   90.00
_cell.angle_gamma   90.00
#
_symmetry.space_group_name_H-M   'P 1'
#
loop_
_entity.id
_entity.type
_entity.pdbx_description
1 polymer ?
#
loop_
_entity_poly.entity_id
_entity_poly.type
_entity_poly.pdbx_seq_one_letter_code
_entity_poly.pdbx_strand_id
1 'polypeptide(L)'
;MEEFLQLDDEEREDVIEYIDEISEEAFLEVMMARKKFVLVHAGIRNFDPKKELDEYDTEDFITEPADLDKTYYKNRTLVVGHVPTTELGGEGKIVKKNNNVAIDCGCGKGGQLGIYCLGNGSEMYV
;
A
#
# COMPACT_ATOMS: atom_id res chain seq x y z
N MET A 1 1.89 18.42 6.23
CA MET A 1 1.19 19.60 5.66
C MET A 1 2.02 20.88 5.77
N GLU A 2 2.67 21.15 6.90
CA GLU A 2 3.55 22.31 7.04
C GLU A 2 4.70 22.32 6.03
N GLU A 3 5.31 21.17 5.78
CA GLU A 3 6.39 21.02 4.80
C GLU A 3 5.91 21.38 3.39
N PHE A 4 4.70 20.96 3.01
CA PHE A 4 4.10 21.32 1.73
C PHE A 4 3.88 22.82 1.61
N LEU A 5 3.44 23.49 2.69
CA LEU A 5 3.21 24.93 2.73
C LEU A 5 4.50 25.74 2.63
N GLN A 6 5.65 25.14 2.93
CA GLN A 6 6.97 25.78 2.81
C GLN A 6 7.56 25.69 1.40
N LEU A 7 6.96 24.87 0.51
CA LEU A 7 7.41 24.74 -0.87
C LEU A 7 7.02 26.00 -1.66
N ASP A 8 7.81 26.34 -2.68
CA ASP A 8 7.41 27.37 -3.64
C ASP A 8 6.29 26.88 -4.58
N ASP A 9 5.78 27.78 -5.42
CA ASP A 9 4.64 27.44 -6.29
C ASP A 9 4.97 26.35 -7.30
N GLU A 10 6.17 26.35 -7.88
CA GLU A 10 6.64 25.32 -8.83
C GLU A 10 6.75 23.97 -8.14
N GLU A 11 7.35 23.91 -6.97
CA GLU A 11 7.48 22.69 -6.17
C GLU A 11 6.11 22.13 -5.75
N ARG A 12 5.15 23.01 -5.41
CA ARG A 12 3.78 22.59 -5.09
C ARG A 12 3.06 22.00 -6.30
N GLU A 13 3.23 22.61 -7.47
CA GLU A 13 2.66 22.10 -8.72
C GLU A 13 3.22 20.72 -9.06
N ASP A 14 4.53 20.52 -8.90
CA ASP A 14 5.20 19.22 -9.12
C ASP A 14 4.64 18.14 -8.19
N VAL A 15 4.43 18.46 -6.90
CA VAL A 15 3.86 17.53 -5.93
C VAL A 15 2.42 17.18 -6.29
N ILE A 16 1.61 18.17 -6.67
CA ILE A 16 0.21 17.95 -7.06
C ILE A 16 0.13 17.09 -8.32
N GLU A 17 0.95 17.37 -9.33
CA GLU A 17 1.02 16.58 -10.55
C GLU A 17 1.38 15.12 -10.26
N TYR A 18 2.38 14.89 -9.40
CA TYR A 18 2.78 13.57 -8.96
C TYR A 18 1.66 12.83 -8.23
N ILE A 19 0.94 13.51 -7.33
CA ILE A 19 -0.20 12.93 -6.61
C ILE A 19 -1.32 12.57 -7.59
N ASP A 20 -1.61 13.43 -8.57
CA ASP A 20 -2.63 13.17 -9.58
C ASP A 20 -2.26 11.94 -10.42
N GLU A 21 -1.00 11.81 -10.85
CA GLU A 21 -0.53 10.63 -11.58
C GLU A 21 -0.73 9.33 -10.79
N ILE A 22 -0.30 9.28 -9.53
CA ILE A 22 -0.42 8.07 -8.72
C ILE A 22 -1.87 7.78 -8.32
N SER A 23 -2.74 8.79 -8.26
CA SER A 23 -4.15 8.60 -7.90
C SER A 23 -4.99 7.97 -9.01
N GLU A 24 -4.50 7.98 -10.24
CA GLU A 24 -5.16 7.33 -11.36
C GLU A 24 -4.97 5.80 -11.36
N GLU A 25 -3.98 5.32 -10.64
CA GLU A 25 -3.64 3.90 -10.59
C GLU A 25 -4.37 3.18 -9.46
N ALA A 26 -5.20 2.20 -9.82
CA ALA A 26 -5.91 1.37 -8.85
C ALA A 26 -4.99 0.31 -8.20
N PHE A 27 -3.96 -0.08 -8.91
CA PHE A 27 -2.91 -0.99 -8.43
C PHE A 27 -1.57 -0.61 -9.04
N LEU A 28 -0.49 -1.08 -8.43
CA LEU A 28 0.85 -0.87 -8.95
C LEU A 28 1.65 -2.18 -8.82
N GLU A 29 2.25 -2.62 -9.92
CA GLU A 29 3.20 -3.72 -9.90
C GLU A 29 4.63 -3.15 -9.89
N VAL A 30 5.43 -3.59 -8.93
CA VAL A 30 6.81 -3.13 -8.77
C VAL A 30 7.74 -4.33 -8.66
N MET A 31 8.87 -4.26 -9.34
CA MET A 31 9.98 -5.20 -9.13
C MET A 31 11.12 -4.45 -8.45
N MET A 32 11.55 -4.92 -7.29
CA MET A 32 12.63 -4.33 -6.53
C MET A 32 13.49 -5.43 -5.91
N ALA A 33 14.82 -5.34 -6.06
CA ALA A 33 15.76 -6.33 -5.53
C ALA A 33 15.41 -7.78 -5.94
N ARG A 34 14.97 -7.99 -7.18
CA ARG A 34 14.55 -9.27 -7.77
C ARG A 34 13.26 -9.85 -7.16
N LYS A 35 12.53 -9.06 -6.38
CA LYS A 35 11.24 -9.43 -5.80
C LYS A 35 10.12 -8.67 -6.49
N LYS A 36 8.98 -9.31 -6.65
CA LYS A 36 7.79 -8.71 -7.24
C LYS A 36 6.80 -8.31 -6.14
N PHE A 37 6.25 -7.10 -6.28
CA PHE A 37 5.28 -6.55 -5.34
C PHE A 37 4.03 -6.10 -6.10
N VAL A 38 2.88 -6.31 -5.48
CA VAL A 38 1.60 -5.76 -5.93
C VAL A 38 1.10 -4.83 -4.83
N LEU A 39 0.94 -3.56 -5.15
CA LEU A 39 0.49 -2.53 -4.23
C LEU A 39 -0.95 -2.16 -4.55
N VAL A 40 -1.84 -2.25 -3.57
CA VAL A 40 -3.24 -1.88 -3.69
C VAL A 40 -3.69 -1.14 -2.44
N HIS A 41 -4.80 -0.40 -2.52
CA HIS A 41 -5.29 0.37 -1.39
C HIS A 41 -5.76 -0.52 -0.23
N ALA A 42 -6.71 -1.42 -0.48
CA ALA A 42 -7.34 -2.23 0.57
C ALA A 42 -7.03 -3.72 0.46
N GLY A 43 -7.24 -4.29 -0.69
CA GLY A 43 -7.06 -5.71 -0.97
C GLY A 43 -7.49 -6.02 -2.38
N ILE A 44 -7.85 -7.27 -2.66
CA ILE A 44 -8.35 -7.69 -3.97
C ILE A 44 -9.65 -8.47 -3.77
N ARG A 45 -10.78 -7.80 -4.03
CA ARG A 45 -12.09 -8.41 -3.94
C ARG A 45 -12.28 -9.44 -5.06
N ASN A 46 -12.90 -10.57 -4.75
CA ASN A 46 -13.11 -11.66 -5.71
C ASN A 46 -11.80 -12.16 -6.32
N PHE A 47 -10.78 -12.28 -5.49
CA PHE A 47 -9.46 -12.71 -5.94
C PHE A 47 -9.50 -14.09 -6.61
N ASP A 48 -8.89 -14.16 -7.79
CA ASP A 48 -8.66 -15.39 -8.54
C ASP A 48 -7.18 -15.42 -8.98
N PRO A 49 -6.39 -16.43 -8.58
CA PRO A 49 -4.97 -16.48 -8.93
C PRO A 49 -4.70 -16.59 -10.44
N LYS A 50 -5.70 -16.93 -11.23
CA LYS A 50 -5.59 -17.01 -12.69
C LYS A 50 -5.94 -15.70 -13.39
N LYS A 51 -6.49 -14.73 -12.66
CA LYS A 51 -6.94 -13.45 -13.19
C LYS A 51 -5.79 -12.43 -13.14
N GLU A 52 -5.59 -11.72 -14.26
CA GLU A 52 -4.61 -10.64 -14.32
C GLU A 52 -5.14 -9.40 -13.60
N LEU A 53 -4.25 -8.54 -13.11
CA LEU A 53 -4.63 -7.35 -12.35
C LEU A 53 -5.48 -6.37 -13.15
N ASP A 54 -5.24 -6.24 -14.45
CA ASP A 54 -6.01 -5.37 -15.33
C ASP A 54 -7.43 -5.88 -15.65
N GLU A 55 -7.74 -7.12 -15.28
CA GLU A 55 -9.07 -7.70 -15.41
C GLU A 55 -10.00 -7.37 -14.23
N TYR A 56 -9.47 -6.76 -13.16
CA TYR A 56 -10.26 -6.30 -12.02
C TYR A 56 -10.74 -4.87 -12.22
N ASP A 57 -11.84 -4.51 -11.59
CA ASP A 57 -12.32 -3.14 -11.52
C ASP A 57 -11.60 -2.39 -10.39
N THR A 58 -11.53 -1.06 -10.49
CA THR A 58 -10.96 -0.21 -9.43
C THR A 58 -11.56 -0.52 -8.06
N GLU A 59 -12.87 -0.72 -7.99
CA GLU A 59 -13.57 -1.04 -6.74
C GLU A 59 -13.08 -2.32 -6.08
N ASP A 60 -12.59 -3.27 -6.86
CA ASP A 60 -12.06 -4.53 -6.32
C ASP A 60 -10.80 -4.32 -5.46
N PHE A 61 -10.09 -3.21 -5.68
CA PHE A 61 -8.86 -2.89 -4.95
C PHE A 61 -9.06 -1.95 -3.76
N ILE A 62 -10.19 -1.25 -3.69
CA ILE A 62 -10.38 -0.18 -2.71
C ILE A 62 -11.45 -0.46 -1.66
N THR A 63 -12.27 -1.49 -1.81
CA THR A 63 -13.44 -1.72 -0.97
C THR A 63 -13.26 -2.83 0.07
N GLU A 64 -12.71 -3.96 -0.32
CA GLU A 64 -12.58 -5.11 0.57
C GLU A 64 -11.17 -5.22 1.13
N PRO A 65 -11.01 -5.18 2.47
CA PRO A 65 -9.71 -5.38 3.11
C PRO A 65 -9.11 -6.75 2.76
N ALA A 66 -7.79 -6.79 2.63
CA ALA A 66 -7.09 -8.05 2.42
C ALA A 66 -7.20 -8.95 3.66
N ASP A 67 -7.37 -10.22 3.42
CA ASP A 67 -7.32 -11.24 4.46
C ASP A 67 -5.87 -11.72 4.60
N LEU A 68 -5.20 -11.28 5.67
CA LEU A 68 -3.79 -11.61 5.89
C LEU A 68 -3.56 -13.09 6.24
N ASP A 69 -4.61 -13.84 6.53
CA ASP A 69 -4.50 -15.29 6.76
C ASP A 69 -4.42 -16.08 5.45
N LYS A 70 -4.66 -15.41 4.32
CA LYS A 70 -4.51 -16.00 2.99
C LYS A 70 -3.18 -15.62 2.37
N THR A 71 -2.65 -16.50 1.52
CA THR A 71 -1.56 -16.18 0.61
C THR A 71 -2.18 -15.90 -0.77
N TYR A 72 -2.24 -14.64 -1.17
CA TYR A 72 -2.76 -14.24 -2.48
C TYR A 72 -1.82 -14.70 -3.59
N TYR A 73 -0.53 -14.41 -3.42
CA TYR A 73 0.49 -14.77 -4.40
C TYR A 73 1.63 -15.56 -3.75
N LYS A 74 2.07 -16.62 -4.39
CA LYS A 74 3.22 -17.40 -3.93
C LYS A 74 4.56 -16.77 -4.33
N ASN A 75 4.57 -16.03 -5.45
CA ASN A 75 5.77 -15.45 -6.05
C ASN A 75 5.78 -13.92 -6.05
N ARG A 76 4.82 -13.30 -5.39
CA ARG A 76 4.70 -11.83 -5.25
C ARG A 76 4.30 -11.50 -3.83
N THR A 77 4.65 -10.31 -3.38
CA THR A 77 4.19 -9.77 -2.09
C THR A 77 3.06 -8.78 -2.33
N LEU A 78 1.94 -8.96 -1.66
CA LEU A 78 0.82 -8.02 -1.70
C LEU A 78 1.01 -6.98 -0.61
N VAL A 79 1.04 -5.70 -0.97
CA VAL A 79 1.17 -4.57 -0.03
C VAL A 79 -0.15 -3.82 0.01
N VAL A 80 -0.71 -3.67 1.21
CA VAL A 80 -2.03 -3.08 1.42
C VAL A 80 -2.04 -2.04 2.53
N GLY A 81 -3.02 -1.14 2.47
CA GLY A 81 -3.34 -0.18 3.52
C GLY A 81 -4.79 -0.31 3.96
N HIS A 82 -5.47 0.81 4.12
CA HIS A 82 -6.89 0.97 4.43
C HIS A 82 -7.31 0.55 5.85
N VAL A 83 -6.91 -0.62 6.30
CA VAL A 83 -7.23 -1.09 7.66
C VAL A 83 -6.03 -0.83 8.56
N PRO A 84 -6.18 -0.03 9.63
CA PRO A 84 -5.07 0.20 10.57
C PRO A 84 -4.55 -1.11 11.16
N THR A 85 -3.24 -1.23 11.25
CA THR A 85 -2.60 -2.46 11.75
C THR A 85 -2.94 -2.77 13.20
N THR A 86 -3.41 -1.78 13.97
CA THR A 86 -3.96 -2.00 15.32
C THR A 86 -5.15 -2.97 15.31
N GLU A 87 -5.92 -3.00 14.22
CA GLU A 87 -7.04 -3.93 14.05
C GLU A 87 -6.58 -5.31 13.54
N LEU A 88 -5.32 -5.42 13.13
CA LEU A 88 -4.72 -6.63 12.58
C LEU A 88 -3.71 -7.29 13.55
N GLY A 89 -3.70 -6.85 14.81
CA GLY A 89 -2.78 -7.36 15.83
C GLY A 89 -1.36 -6.79 15.73
N GLY A 90 -1.16 -5.74 14.94
CA GLY A 90 0.16 -5.16 14.68
C GLY A 90 0.59 -4.05 15.64
N GLU A 91 -0.24 -3.67 16.56
CA GLU A 91 0.03 -2.63 17.57
C GLU A 91 0.47 -1.28 16.95
N GLY A 92 -0.04 -0.96 15.74
CA GLY A 92 0.30 0.26 15.03
C GLY A 92 1.60 0.19 14.24
N LYS A 93 2.17 -0.99 14.06
CA LYS A 93 3.35 -1.23 13.23
C LYS A 93 3.00 -2.05 12.00
N ILE A 94 3.88 -2.03 11.01
CA ILE A 94 3.73 -2.82 9.78
C ILE A 94 3.58 -4.30 10.15
N VAL A 95 2.61 -4.96 9.53
CA VAL A 95 2.36 -6.41 9.72
C VAL A 95 2.75 -7.16 8.45
N LYS A 96 3.56 -8.20 8.60
CA LYS A 96 3.97 -9.09 7.51
C LYS A 96 3.43 -10.49 7.79
N LYS A 97 2.61 -11.03 6.91
CA LYS A 97 2.01 -12.35 7.09
C LYS A 97 1.59 -12.96 5.75
N ASN A 98 1.99 -14.21 5.52
CA ASN A 98 1.58 -14.98 4.32
C ASN A 98 1.83 -14.25 2.99
N ASN A 99 3.00 -13.64 2.81
CA ASN A 99 3.36 -12.81 1.65
C ASN A 99 2.51 -11.55 1.49
N ASN A 100 1.89 -11.11 2.58
CA ASN A 100 1.18 -9.83 2.62
C ASN A 100 1.91 -8.87 3.55
N VAL A 101 1.90 -7.60 3.21
CA VAL A 101 2.44 -6.51 4.04
C VAL A 101 1.35 -5.46 4.21
N ALA A 102 0.92 -5.24 5.44
CA ALA A 102 -0.05 -4.20 5.78
C ALA A 102 0.70 -2.99 6.37
N ILE A 103 0.57 -1.83 5.72
CA ILE A 103 1.39 -0.65 6.03
C ILE A 103 0.62 0.52 6.65
N ASP A 104 -0.68 0.40 6.85
CA ASP A 104 -1.45 1.47 7.49
C ASP A 104 -1.26 1.42 9.01
N CYS A 105 -0.35 2.24 9.50
CA CYS A 105 -0.03 2.31 10.93
C CYS A 105 -0.91 3.30 11.70
N GLY A 106 -2.01 3.75 11.08
CA GLY A 106 -3.01 4.61 11.73
C GLY A 106 -2.66 6.09 11.75
N CYS A 107 -1.78 6.55 10.88
CA CYS A 107 -1.35 7.95 10.82
C CYS A 107 -2.54 8.93 10.77
N GLY A 108 -3.55 8.62 9.96
CA GLY A 108 -4.76 9.44 9.83
C GLY A 108 -5.66 9.45 11.08
N LYS A 109 -5.39 8.59 12.06
CA LYS A 109 -6.17 8.45 13.29
C LYS A 109 -5.33 8.68 14.54
N GLY A 110 -4.28 9.48 14.43
CA GLY A 110 -3.41 9.80 15.55
C GLY A 110 -2.31 8.77 15.83
N GLY A 111 -2.18 7.77 14.97
CA GLY A 111 -1.06 6.83 15.02
C GLY A 111 0.19 7.38 14.33
N GLN A 112 1.07 6.51 13.89
CA GLN A 112 2.29 6.90 13.21
C GLN A 112 2.23 6.58 11.71
N LEU A 113 3.07 7.25 10.92
CA LEU A 113 3.26 6.93 9.52
C LEU A 113 4.28 5.80 9.40
N GLY A 114 3.87 4.68 8.86
CA GLY A 114 4.77 3.57 8.56
C GLY A 114 5.33 3.69 7.14
N ILE A 115 6.62 3.48 7.00
CA ILE A 115 7.32 3.47 5.72
C ILE A 115 8.00 2.11 5.56
N TYR A 116 7.68 1.42 4.48
CA TYR A 116 8.23 0.11 4.17
C TYR A 116 9.14 0.18 2.95
N CYS A 117 10.39 -0.23 3.10
CA CYS A 117 11.33 -0.26 1.99
C CYS A 117 11.22 -1.59 1.23
N LEU A 118 10.72 -1.54 0.00
CA LEU A 118 10.54 -2.73 -0.83
C LEU A 118 11.88 -3.42 -1.15
N GLY A 119 12.96 -2.66 -1.24
CA GLY A 119 14.27 -3.17 -1.63
C GLY A 119 14.91 -4.10 -0.61
N ASN A 120 14.73 -3.84 0.69
CA ASN A 120 15.38 -4.60 1.76
C ASN A 120 14.46 -5.00 2.91
N GLY A 121 13.19 -4.62 2.86
CA GLY A 121 12.21 -4.94 3.90
C GLY A 121 12.36 -4.13 5.18
N SER A 122 13.17 -3.07 5.19
CA SER A 122 13.32 -2.22 6.36
C SER A 122 12.07 -1.38 6.62
N GLU A 123 11.82 -1.08 7.88
CA GLU A 123 10.67 -0.33 8.36
C GLU A 123 11.12 0.95 9.05
N MET A 124 10.44 2.04 8.79
CA MET A 124 10.64 3.32 9.45
C MET A 124 9.30 3.85 9.91
N TYR A 125 9.31 4.61 11.00
CA TYR A 125 8.09 5.18 11.58
C TYR A 125 8.31 6.65 11.91
N VAL A 126 7.32 7.45 11.58
CA VAL A 126 7.35 8.90 11.83
C VAL A 126 6.14 9.32 12.66
#